data_c0ed0bcdca581699aef787f661b6a666
#
_entry.id   c0ed0bcdca581699aef787f661b6a666
#
_cell.length_a   1.000
_cell.length_b   1.000
_cell.length_c   1.000
_cell.angle_alpha   90.00
_cell.angle_beta   90.00
_cell.angle_gamma   90.00
#
_symmetry.space_group_name_H-M   'P 1'
#
loop_
_entity.id
_entity.type
_entity.pdbx_description
1 polymer ?
#
loop_
_entity_poly.entity_id
_entity_poly.type
_entity_poly.pdbx_seq_one_letter_code
_entity_poly.pdbx_strand_id
1 'polypeptide(L)'
;MPPIPRAGDGSPVRARAAAQRARILAAATRCFVEHGFHAASMAGIAEAAQMSPGLMYRYFPSKSAIVLAIIERQLAESRAKIAELHASTEITSNLRRSFGQWQAEAPDAMNVALFLAMSADARRDPQVARALRDSDRLTRADLADWLGRSNEDGGRAVRKDLAESRAILMQCVIEGLAIRALREPDLDFDSLAPALRQLFDWLLSP
;
A
#
# COMPACT_ATOMS: atom_id res chain seq x y z
N MET A 1 -20.29 43.92 -1.27
CA MET A 1 -20.09 42.52 -1.58
C MET A 1 -18.74 42.14 -1.00
N PRO A 2 -18.63 41.36 0.08
CA PRO A 2 -17.34 40.96 0.66
C PRO A 2 -16.71 39.87 -0.22
N PRO A 3 -15.36 39.79 -0.31
CA PRO A 3 -14.67 38.80 -1.15
C PRO A 3 -14.78 37.40 -0.58
N ILE A 4 -15.01 36.44 -1.49
CA ILE A 4 -15.08 35.00 -1.22
C ILE A 4 -13.67 34.54 -0.81
N PRO A 5 -13.49 33.79 0.31
CA PRO A 5 -12.17 33.23 0.65
C PRO A 5 -11.75 32.18 -0.36
N ARG A 6 -10.60 32.36 -0.97
CA ARG A 6 -9.96 31.38 -1.87
C ARG A 6 -9.58 30.12 -1.06
N ALA A 7 -10.14 28.98 -1.42
CA ALA A 7 -9.65 27.68 -1.03
C ALA A 7 -8.25 27.48 -1.63
N GLY A 8 -7.23 27.22 -0.77
CA GLY A 8 -5.89 26.89 -1.23
C GLY A 8 -4.79 27.55 -0.41
N ASP A 9 -4.85 27.47 0.93
CA ASP A 9 -3.70 27.88 1.74
C ASP A 9 -3.30 26.72 2.67
N GLY A 10 -2.42 25.86 2.14
CA GLY A 10 -1.68 24.90 2.95
C GLY A 10 -0.74 25.65 3.88
N SER A 11 -1.24 26.12 5.04
CA SER A 11 -0.45 26.85 6.03
C SER A 11 0.94 26.21 6.18
N PRO A 12 2.05 26.98 6.17
CA PRO A 12 3.41 26.47 6.38
C PRO A 12 3.53 25.56 7.61
N VAL A 13 2.67 25.75 8.60
CA VAL A 13 2.56 24.92 9.80
C VAL A 13 2.05 23.51 9.47
N ARG A 14 1.04 23.40 8.60
CA ARG A 14 0.50 22.09 8.17
C ARG A 14 1.52 21.32 7.31
N ALA A 15 2.19 22.01 6.41
CA ALA A 15 3.24 21.41 5.59
C ALA A 15 4.41 20.88 6.45
N ARG A 16 4.85 21.64 7.45
CA ARG A 16 5.85 21.20 8.42
C ARG A 16 5.38 19.98 9.22
N ALA A 17 4.14 19.99 9.70
CA ALA A 17 3.60 18.85 10.45
C ALA A 17 3.55 17.60 9.59
N ALA A 18 3.10 17.69 8.34
CA ALA A 18 3.08 16.58 7.39
C ALA A 18 4.50 16.04 7.13
N ALA A 19 5.48 16.89 6.89
CA ALA A 19 6.88 16.49 6.70
C ALA A 19 7.45 15.78 7.93
N GLN A 20 7.13 16.24 9.16
CA GLN A 20 7.56 15.58 10.38
C GLN A 20 6.89 14.20 10.55
N ARG A 21 5.58 14.09 10.28
CA ARG A 21 4.89 12.80 10.29
C ARG A 21 5.52 11.83 9.29
N ALA A 22 5.77 12.25 8.05
CA ALA A 22 6.41 11.43 7.03
C ALA A 22 7.81 10.95 7.47
N ARG A 23 8.61 11.82 8.10
CA ARG A 23 9.94 11.46 8.64
C ARG A 23 9.84 10.40 9.73
N ILE A 24 8.87 10.50 10.64
CA ILE A 24 8.63 9.49 11.68
C ILE A 24 8.21 8.16 11.04
N LEU A 25 7.28 8.17 10.09
CA LEU A 25 6.82 6.96 9.43
C LEU A 25 7.96 6.26 8.67
N ALA A 26 8.83 7.00 7.98
CA ALA A 26 9.99 6.46 7.30
C ALA A 26 11.00 5.83 8.28
N ALA A 27 11.28 6.47 9.41
CA ALA A 27 12.16 5.94 10.45
C ALA A 27 11.55 4.69 11.10
N ALA A 28 10.26 4.70 11.40
CA ALA A 28 9.55 3.56 11.96
C ALA A 28 9.55 2.36 11.01
N THR A 29 9.33 2.58 9.72
CA THR A 29 9.42 1.53 8.69
C THR A 29 10.77 0.84 8.74
N ARG A 30 11.88 1.60 8.73
CA ARG A 30 13.23 1.01 8.84
C ARG A 30 13.40 0.20 10.12
N CYS A 31 13.04 0.76 11.29
CA CYS A 31 13.14 0.06 12.56
C CYS A 31 12.32 -1.24 12.60
N PHE A 32 11.12 -1.24 11.97
CA PHE A 32 10.28 -2.44 11.94
C PHE A 32 10.83 -3.51 11.00
N VAL A 33 11.44 -3.13 9.89
CA VAL A 33 12.08 -4.06 8.97
C VAL A 33 13.36 -4.66 9.56
N GLU A 34 14.22 -3.80 10.15
CA GLU A 34 15.53 -4.21 10.66
C GLU A 34 15.46 -5.02 11.98
N HIS A 35 14.57 -4.60 12.88
CA HIS A 35 14.54 -5.16 14.26
C HIS A 35 13.26 -5.94 14.56
N GLY A 36 12.30 -5.91 13.66
CA GLY A 36 10.95 -6.43 13.90
C GLY A 36 10.11 -5.49 14.77
N PHE A 37 8.80 -5.68 14.71
CA PHE A 37 7.85 -4.79 15.39
C PHE A 37 8.00 -4.77 16.91
N HIS A 38 8.30 -5.91 17.55
CA HIS A 38 8.40 -5.99 19.01
C HIS A 38 9.64 -5.29 19.56
N ALA A 39 10.80 -5.49 18.93
CA ALA A 39 12.05 -4.90 19.39
C ALA A 39 12.14 -3.39 19.12
N ALA A 40 11.44 -2.90 18.09
CA ALA A 40 11.38 -1.47 17.81
C ALA A 40 10.64 -0.74 18.93
N SER A 41 11.32 0.22 19.57
CA SER A 41 10.77 1.05 20.64
C SER A 41 10.46 2.47 20.14
N MET A 42 9.54 3.17 20.84
CA MET A 42 9.28 4.59 20.54
C MET A 42 10.54 5.45 20.65
N ALA A 43 11.43 5.15 21.61
CA ALA A 43 12.70 5.86 21.77
C ALA A 43 13.64 5.59 20.57
N GLY A 44 13.80 4.33 20.16
CA GLY A 44 14.63 3.97 19.00
C GLY A 44 14.12 4.58 17.69
N ILE A 45 12.77 4.61 17.49
CA ILE A 45 12.18 5.28 16.33
C ILE A 45 12.43 6.80 16.38
N ALA A 46 12.35 7.44 17.58
CA ALA A 46 12.65 8.86 17.74
C ALA A 46 14.11 9.16 17.38
N GLU A 47 15.04 8.36 17.84
CA GLU A 47 16.46 8.43 17.51
C GLU A 47 16.70 8.28 16.01
N ALA A 48 16.15 7.24 15.39
CA ALA A 48 16.21 7.00 13.94
C ALA A 48 15.58 8.14 13.12
N ALA A 49 14.56 8.81 13.67
CA ALA A 49 13.93 9.99 13.09
C ALA A 49 14.69 11.28 13.40
N GLN A 50 15.78 11.25 14.18
CA GLN A 50 16.53 12.43 14.66
C GLN A 50 15.61 13.44 15.35
N MET A 51 14.77 12.98 16.27
CA MET A 51 13.80 13.78 17.02
C MET A 51 13.89 13.47 18.52
N SER A 52 13.51 14.47 19.34
CA SER A 52 13.35 14.17 20.77
C SER A 52 12.13 13.26 20.99
N PRO A 53 12.15 12.34 21.98
CA PRO A 53 10.99 11.52 22.33
C PRO A 53 9.72 12.34 22.60
N GLY A 54 9.85 13.47 23.31
CA GLY A 54 8.72 14.36 23.58
C GLY A 54 8.08 14.94 22.32
N LEU A 55 8.90 15.30 21.31
CA LEU A 55 8.37 15.77 20.03
C LEU A 55 7.67 14.62 19.28
N MET A 56 8.22 13.42 19.30
CA MET A 56 7.60 12.25 18.67
C MET A 56 6.21 11.94 19.25
N TYR A 57 6.09 11.91 20.59
CA TYR A 57 4.80 11.65 21.25
C TYR A 57 3.71 12.67 20.92
N ARG A 58 4.07 13.88 20.49
CA ARG A 58 3.11 14.88 20.00
C ARG A 58 2.49 14.49 18.65
N TYR A 59 3.19 13.70 17.83
CA TYR A 59 2.70 13.23 16.53
C TYR A 59 2.04 11.87 16.61
N PHE A 60 2.61 10.97 17.40
CA PHE A 60 2.12 9.59 17.56
C PHE A 60 2.16 9.17 19.03
N PRO A 61 0.99 8.95 19.65
CA PRO A 61 0.92 8.62 21.08
C PRO A 61 1.44 7.22 21.41
N SER A 62 1.55 6.33 20.43
CA SER A 62 1.98 4.95 20.60
C SER A 62 2.57 4.37 19.32
N LYS A 63 3.26 3.23 19.47
CA LYS A 63 3.78 2.44 18.36
C LYS A 63 2.63 1.94 17.45
N SER A 64 1.52 1.49 18.03
CA SER A 64 0.32 1.09 17.27
C SER A 64 -0.22 2.24 16.42
N ALA A 65 -0.24 3.48 16.94
CA ALA A 65 -0.66 4.64 16.16
C ALA A 65 0.24 4.91 14.93
N ILE A 66 1.54 4.61 15.02
CA ILE A 66 2.46 4.67 13.89
C ILE A 66 2.10 3.60 12.85
N VAL A 67 1.87 2.37 13.30
CA VAL A 67 1.49 1.25 12.40
C VAL A 67 0.18 1.55 11.67
N LEU A 68 -0.84 2.03 12.39
CA LEU A 68 -2.11 2.42 11.78
C LEU A 68 -1.91 3.49 10.69
N ALA A 69 -1.09 4.50 10.94
CA ALA A 69 -0.79 5.53 9.94
C ALA A 69 0.00 4.99 8.74
N ILE A 70 0.84 3.97 8.92
CA ILE A 70 1.52 3.27 7.83
C ILE A 70 0.50 2.51 6.98
N ILE A 71 -0.43 1.76 7.60
CA ILE A 71 -1.49 1.03 6.90
C ILE A 71 -2.38 1.98 6.11
N GLU A 72 -2.80 3.10 6.70
CA GLU A 72 -3.59 4.15 6.03
C GLU A 72 -2.87 4.70 4.79
N ARG A 73 -1.55 4.95 4.89
CA ARG A 73 -0.76 5.41 3.76
C ARG A 73 -0.68 4.36 2.66
N GLN A 74 -0.42 3.10 3.00
CA GLN A 74 -0.36 2.00 2.04
C GLN A 74 -1.70 1.80 1.33
N LEU A 75 -2.82 1.92 2.05
CA LEU A 75 -4.15 1.87 1.46
C LEU A 75 -4.36 3.01 0.45
N ALA A 76 -3.98 4.23 0.79
CA ALA A 76 -4.09 5.37 -0.12
C ALA A 76 -3.25 5.16 -1.40
N GLU A 77 -2.01 4.65 -1.26
CA GLU A 77 -1.13 4.31 -2.38
C GLU A 77 -1.71 3.19 -3.25
N SER A 78 -2.29 2.14 -2.64
CA SER A 78 -2.97 1.05 -3.35
C SER A 78 -4.17 1.56 -4.15
N ARG A 79 -4.99 2.41 -3.56
CA ARG A 79 -6.15 3.01 -4.24
C ARG A 79 -5.75 3.90 -5.41
N ALA A 80 -4.66 4.67 -5.27
CA ALA A 80 -4.12 5.45 -6.38
C ALA A 80 -3.68 4.55 -7.55
N LYS A 81 -3.00 3.44 -7.27
CA LYS A 81 -2.60 2.45 -8.28
C LYS A 81 -3.79 1.77 -8.95
N ILE A 82 -4.85 1.44 -8.20
CA ILE A 82 -6.10 0.91 -8.76
C ILE A 82 -6.74 1.94 -9.70
N ALA A 83 -6.76 3.21 -9.31
CA ALA A 83 -7.27 4.28 -10.17
C ALA A 83 -6.46 4.42 -11.49
N GLU A 84 -5.15 4.19 -11.45
CA GLU A 84 -4.31 4.16 -12.66
C GLU A 84 -4.64 2.97 -13.60
N LEU A 85 -5.11 1.83 -13.05
CA LEU A 85 -5.56 0.70 -13.86
C LEU A 85 -6.76 1.05 -14.76
N HIS A 86 -7.58 2.01 -14.34
CA HIS A 86 -8.70 2.49 -15.16
C HIS A 86 -8.23 3.12 -16.49
N ALA A 87 -7.05 3.71 -16.50
CA ALA A 87 -6.46 4.35 -17.69
C ALA A 87 -5.55 3.40 -18.50
N SER A 88 -5.25 2.20 -17.98
CA SER A 88 -4.27 1.30 -18.58
C SER A 88 -4.94 0.12 -19.28
N THR A 89 -4.54 -0.10 -20.54
CA THR A 89 -4.91 -1.30 -21.31
C THR A 89 -3.99 -2.48 -21.04
N GLU A 90 -2.85 -2.28 -20.34
CA GLU A 90 -1.76 -3.25 -20.22
C GLU A 90 -1.38 -3.55 -18.75
N ILE A 91 -2.16 -4.39 -18.08
CA ILE A 91 -1.90 -4.79 -16.69
C ILE A 91 -0.55 -5.47 -16.52
N THR A 92 -0.14 -6.32 -17.45
CA THR A 92 1.15 -7.03 -17.38
C THR A 92 2.34 -6.07 -17.37
N SER A 93 2.26 -4.97 -18.12
CA SER A 93 3.31 -3.94 -18.12
C SER A 93 3.39 -3.19 -16.80
N ASN A 94 2.24 -2.91 -16.16
CA ASN A 94 2.20 -2.30 -14.84
C ASN A 94 2.74 -3.23 -13.76
N LEU A 95 2.42 -4.53 -13.83
CA LEU A 95 2.96 -5.53 -12.91
C LEU A 95 4.46 -5.69 -13.07
N ARG A 96 5.00 -5.67 -14.32
CA ARG A 96 6.45 -5.68 -14.59
C ARG A 96 7.14 -4.52 -13.89
N ARG A 97 6.59 -3.30 -14.04
CA ARG A 97 7.15 -2.11 -13.40
C ARG A 97 7.14 -2.25 -11.88
N SER A 98 6.01 -2.67 -11.30
CA SER A 98 5.89 -2.89 -9.87
C SER A 98 6.85 -3.98 -9.37
N PHE A 99 6.99 -5.08 -10.10
CA PHE A 99 7.91 -6.17 -9.75
C PHE A 99 9.36 -5.67 -9.68
N GLY A 100 9.83 -4.93 -10.70
CA GLY A 100 11.15 -4.32 -10.67
C GLY A 100 11.34 -3.31 -9.54
N GLN A 101 10.31 -2.55 -9.20
CA GLN A 101 10.34 -1.64 -8.06
C GLN A 101 10.43 -2.39 -6.71
N TRP A 102 9.77 -3.54 -6.57
CA TRP A 102 9.86 -4.38 -5.37
C TRP A 102 11.24 -5.04 -5.25
N GLN A 103 11.82 -5.54 -6.35
CA GLN A 103 13.19 -6.08 -6.36
C GLN A 103 14.23 -5.01 -5.99
N ALA A 104 14.04 -3.78 -6.48
CA ALA A 104 14.93 -2.66 -6.20
C ALA A 104 14.65 -1.98 -4.83
N GLU A 105 13.67 -2.46 -4.06
CA GLU A 105 13.20 -1.83 -2.82
C GLU A 105 12.95 -0.32 -2.97
N ALA A 106 12.36 0.07 -4.10
CA ALA A 106 12.19 1.47 -4.47
C ALA A 106 11.35 2.22 -3.40
N PRO A 107 11.72 3.46 -3.03
CA PRO A 107 11.08 4.21 -1.93
C PRO A 107 9.58 4.44 -2.10
N ASP A 108 9.12 4.55 -3.36
CA ASP A 108 7.72 4.80 -3.72
C ASP A 108 6.93 3.50 -3.99
N ALA A 109 7.58 2.34 -3.80
CA ALA A 109 6.93 1.04 -3.92
C ALA A 109 6.39 0.57 -2.57
N MET A 110 5.45 -0.39 -2.62
CA MET A 110 5.04 -1.13 -1.43
C MET A 110 6.28 -1.78 -0.78
N ASN A 111 6.54 -1.48 0.48
CA ASN A 111 7.60 -2.14 1.23
C ASN A 111 7.14 -3.55 1.63
N VAL A 112 7.61 -4.56 0.88
CA VAL A 112 7.19 -5.95 1.04
C VAL A 112 7.64 -6.53 2.38
N ALA A 113 8.84 -6.20 2.85
CA ALA A 113 9.35 -6.66 4.14
C ALA A 113 8.48 -6.13 5.30
N LEU A 114 8.10 -4.85 5.24
CA LEU A 114 7.18 -4.25 6.19
C LEU A 114 5.78 -4.89 6.15
N PHE A 115 5.25 -5.16 4.94
CA PHE A 115 3.97 -5.85 4.76
C PHE A 115 3.96 -7.21 5.46
N LEU A 116 5.01 -8.01 5.28
CA LEU A 116 5.18 -9.30 5.95
C LEU A 116 5.30 -9.15 7.46
N ALA A 117 6.08 -8.18 7.94
CA ALA A 117 6.24 -7.91 9.37
C ALA A 117 4.91 -7.52 10.03
N MET A 118 4.12 -6.64 9.41
CA MET A 118 2.80 -6.25 9.90
C MET A 118 1.80 -7.42 9.89
N SER A 119 1.82 -8.25 8.85
CA SER A 119 0.98 -9.44 8.76
C SER A 119 1.27 -10.44 9.87
N ALA A 120 2.55 -10.63 10.21
CA ALA A 120 2.96 -11.49 11.33
C ALA A 120 2.51 -10.92 12.67
N ASP A 121 2.60 -9.60 12.85
CA ASP A 121 2.25 -8.93 14.11
C ASP A 121 0.73 -8.79 14.34
N ALA A 122 -0.07 -8.82 13.28
CA ALA A 122 -1.53 -8.83 13.34
C ALA A 122 -2.09 -9.95 14.23
N ARG A 123 -1.35 -11.05 14.41
CA ARG A 123 -1.73 -12.13 15.34
C ARG A 123 -1.66 -11.74 16.81
N ARG A 124 -0.93 -10.68 17.14
CA ARG A 124 -0.62 -10.25 18.52
C ARG A 124 -1.29 -8.93 18.89
N ASP A 125 -1.52 -8.06 17.91
CA ASP A 125 -2.18 -6.77 18.11
C ASP A 125 -3.55 -6.75 17.39
N PRO A 126 -4.67 -6.82 18.14
CA PRO A 126 -6.02 -6.80 17.55
C PRO A 126 -6.35 -5.52 16.79
N GLN A 127 -5.71 -4.38 17.12
CA GLN A 127 -5.93 -3.12 16.41
C GLN A 127 -5.25 -3.17 15.03
N VAL A 128 -4.02 -3.66 14.97
CA VAL A 128 -3.30 -3.88 13.71
C VAL A 128 -4.05 -4.90 12.84
N ALA A 129 -4.49 -6.02 13.43
CA ALA A 129 -5.28 -7.03 12.72
C ALA A 129 -6.56 -6.45 12.10
N ARG A 130 -7.25 -5.57 12.83
CA ARG A 130 -8.46 -4.92 12.33
C ARG A 130 -8.15 -3.97 11.19
N ALA A 131 -7.14 -3.13 11.35
CA ALA A 131 -6.75 -2.15 10.34
C ALA A 131 -6.31 -2.83 9.02
N LEU A 132 -5.55 -3.92 9.09
CA LEU A 132 -5.19 -4.70 7.90
C LEU A 132 -6.41 -5.30 7.21
N ARG A 133 -7.31 -5.95 7.96
CA ARG A 133 -8.56 -6.48 7.38
C ARG A 133 -9.43 -5.39 6.74
N ASP A 134 -9.52 -4.22 7.35
CA ASP A 134 -10.27 -3.10 6.80
C ASP A 134 -9.62 -2.56 5.52
N SER A 135 -8.28 -2.47 5.50
CA SER A 135 -7.51 -2.10 4.32
C SER A 135 -7.72 -3.09 3.17
N ASP A 136 -7.58 -4.40 3.43
CA ASP A 136 -7.79 -5.45 2.43
C ASP A 136 -9.20 -5.43 1.87
N ARG A 137 -10.19 -5.23 2.74
CA ARG A 137 -11.60 -5.12 2.34
C ARG A 137 -11.85 -3.92 1.44
N LEU A 138 -11.28 -2.75 1.75
CA LEU A 138 -11.42 -1.54 0.95
C LEU A 138 -10.73 -1.68 -0.41
N THR A 139 -9.51 -2.21 -0.44
CA THR A 139 -8.78 -2.49 -1.69
C THR A 139 -9.55 -3.46 -2.59
N ARG A 140 -10.11 -4.52 -1.98
CA ARG A 140 -10.95 -5.50 -2.69
C ARG A 140 -12.21 -4.87 -3.25
N ALA A 141 -12.89 -4.02 -2.46
CA ALA A 141 -14.09 -3.34 -2.92
C ALA A 141 -13.80 -2.42 -4.11
N ASP A 142 -12.69 -1.66 -4.08
CA ASP A 142 -12.29 -0.81 -5.19
C ASP A 142 -11.95 -1.62 -6.46
N LEU A 143 -11.28 -2.77 -6.31
CA LEU A 143 -11.01 -3.69 -7.43
C LEU A 143 -12.28 -4.31 -7.99
N ALA A 144 -13.19 -4.79 -7.13
CA ALA A 144 -14.45 -5.41 -7.54
C ALA A 144 -15.36 -4.40 -8.26
N ASP A 145 -15.40 -3.15 -7.75
CA ASP A 145 -16.13 -2.07 -8.41
C ASP A 145 -15.57 -1.76 -9.81
N TRP A 146 -14.25 -1.67 -9.94
CA TRP A 146 -13.60 -1.49 -11.23
C TRP A 146 -13.88 -2.66 -12.18
N LEU A 147 -13.77 -3.90 -11.73
CA LEU A 147 -14.06 -5.09 -12.55
C LEU A 147 -15.51 -5.09 -13.04
N GLY A 148 -16.45 -4.69 -12.19
CA GLY A 148 -17.88 -4.75 -12.50
C GLY A 148 -18.40 -3.58 -13.34
N ARG A 149 -17.67 -2.44 -13.43
CA ARG A 149 -18.07 -1.32 -14.31
C ARG A 149 -18.06 -1.72 -15.77
N SER A 150 -18.87 -1.02 -16.56
CA SER A 150 -18.90 -1.21 -18.02
C SER A 150 -17.55 -0.86 -18.66
N ASN A 151 -17.28 -1.38 -19.84
CA ASN A 151 -16.08 -1.00 -20.60
C ASN A 151 -16.09 0.48 -20.98
N GLU A 152 -17.27 1.06 -21.24
CA GLU A 152 -17.45 2.48 -21.54
C GLU A 152 -17.06 3.37 -20.36
N ASP A 153 -17.27 2.88 -19.12
CA ASP A 153 -16.88 3.56 -17.88
C ASP A 153 -15.46 3.19 -17.41
N GLY A 154 -14.66 2.61 -18.28
CA GLY A 154 -13.27 2.20 -17.96
C GLY A 154 -13.14 0.96 -17.08
N GLY A 155 -14.23 0.19 -16.92
CA GLY A 155 -14.25 -1.10 -16.22
C GLY A 155 -13.92 -2.29 -17.12
N ARG A 156 -14.35 -3.49 -16.70
CA ARG A 156 -14.12 -4.75 -17.41
C ARG A 156 -15.40 -5.53 -17.69
N ALA A 157 -16.54 -5.01 -17.29
CA ALA A 157 -17.87 -5.62 -17.44
C ALA A 157 -17.93 -7.06 -16.87
N VAL A 158 -17.10 -7.38 -15.87
CA VAL A 158 -17.12 -8.66 -15.19
C VAL A 158 -18.46 -8.84 -14.48
N ARG A 159 -19.04 -10.02 -14.58
CA ARG A 159 -20.30 -10.34 -13.90
C ARG A 159 -20.19 -10.07 -12.40
N LYS A 160 -21.21 -9.45 -11.83
CA LYS A 160 -21.23 -8.99 -10.43
C LYS A 160 -20.98 -10.13 -9.42
N ASP A 161 -21.47 -11.32 -9.72
CA ASP A 161 -21.27 -12.52 -8.86
C ASP A 161 -19.82 -13.05 -8.87
N LEU A 162 -19.01 -12.66 -9.86
CA LEU A 162 -17.60 -13.04 -10.00
C LEU A 162 -16.64 -11.92 -9.59
N ALA A 163 -17.06 -10.66 -9.62
CA ALA A 163 -16.18 -9.51 -9.44
C ALA A 163 -15.43 -9.55 -8.09
N GLU A 164 -16.10 -9.90 -6.99
CA GLU A 164 -15.47 -9.97 -5.66
C GLU A 164 -14.44 -11.11 -5.57
N SER A 165 -14.77 -12.31 -6.05
CA SER A 165 -13.85 -13.45 -6.03
C SER A 165 -12.62 -13.22 -6.92
N ARG A 166 -12.82 -12.58 -8.09
CA ARG A 166 -11.70 -12.20 -8.97
C ARG A 166 -10.84 -11.10 -8.36
N ALA A 167 -11.42 -10.14 -7.65
CA ALA A 167 -10.68 -9.12 -6.91
C ALA A 167 -9.78 -9.76 -5.82
N ILE A 168 -10.27 -10.77 -5.11
CA ILE A 168 -9.46 -11.53 -4.15
C ILE A 168 -8.30 -12.23 -4.87
N LEU A 169 -8.55 -12.91 -5.99
CA LEU A 169 -7.50 -13.58 -6.76
C LEU A 169 -6.44 -12.58 -7.26
N MET A 170 -6.86 -11.40 -7.73
CA MET A 170 -5.92 -10.33 -8.12
C MET A 170 -5.04 -9.90 -6.95
N GLN A 171 -5.60 -9.70 -5.75
CA GLN A 171 -4.81 -9.39 -4.56
C GLN A 171 -3.80 -10.51 -4.27
N CYS A 172 -4.24 -11.77 -4.26
CA CYS A 172 -3.35 -12.92 -4.03
C CYS A 172 -2.18 -12.98 -5.03
N VAL A 173 -2.44 -12.71 -6.31
CA VAL A 173 -1.40 -12.70 -7.34
C VAL A 173 -0.41 -11.56 -7.13
N ILE A 174 -0.90 -10.34 -6.86
CA ILE A 174 -0.06 -9.17 -6.65
C ILE A 174 0.82 -9.35 -5.39
N GLU A 175 0.24 -9.79 -4.29
CA GLU A 175 0.95 -10.07 -3.03
C GLU A 175 1.98 -11.19 -3.23
N GLY A 176 1.60 -12.26 -3.94
CA GLY A 176 2.49 -13.37 -4.26
C GLY A 176 3.69 -12.92 -5.10
N LEU A 177 3.48 -12.08 -6.11
CA LEU A 177 4.54 -11.50 -6.92
C LEU A 177 5.46 -10.60 -6.09
N ALA A 178 4.91 -9.77 -5.21
CA ALA A 178 5.69 -8.91 -4.33
C ALA A 178 6.59 -9.75 -3.40
N ILE A 179 6.05 -10.82 -2.80
CA ILE A 179 6.84 -11.74 -1.97
C ILE A 179 7.92 -12.46 -2.78
N ARG A 180 7.64 -12.85 -4.03
CA ARG A 180 8.64 -13.45 -4.92
C ARG A 180 9.77 -12.48 -5.24
N ALA A 181 9.44 -11.23 -5.58
CA ALA A 181 10.42 -10.19 -5.84
C ALA A 181 11.41 -9.99 -4.68
N LEU A 182 10.93 -10.08 -3.42
CA LEU A 182 11.78 -9.99 -2.23
C LEU A 182 12.64 -11.25 -2.03
N ARG A 183 12.08 -12.45 -2.27
CA ARG A 183 12.75 -13.73 -1.97
C ARG A 183 13.68 -14.21 -3.05
N GLU A 184 13.41 -13.80 -4.28
CA GLU A 184 14.11 -14.23 -5.48
C GLU A 184 14.50 -12.99 -6.31
N PRO A 185 15.50 -12.21 -5.83
CA PRO A 185 15.88 -10.96 -6.49
C PRO A 185 16.36 -11.12 -7.93
N ASP A 186 16.82 -12.33 -8.29
CA ASP A 186 17.27 -12.66 -9.64
C ASP A 186 16.16 -13.23 -10.54
N LEU A 187 14.91 -13.34 -10.03
CA LEU A 187 13.79 -13.84 -10.82
C LEU A 187 13.46 -12.86 -11.94
N ASP A 188 13.57 -13.34 -13.18
CA ASP A 188 13.18 -12.57 -14.35
C ASP A 188 11.66 -12.56 -14.51
N PHE A 189 11.05 -11.37 -14.45
CA PHE A 189 9.62 -11.19 -14.69
C PHE A 189 9.20 -11.70 -16.09
N ASP A 190 10.06 -11.63 -17.09
CA ASP A 190 9.72 -12.05 -18.46
C ASP A 190 9.46 -13.54 -18.56
N SER A 191 10.04 -14.34 -17.68
CA SER A 191 9.73 -15.78 -17.57
C SER A 191 8.30 -16.04 -17.09
N LEU A 192 7.71 -15.12 -16.31
CA LEU A 192 6.33 -15.21 -15.78
C LEU A 192 5.30 -14.53 -16.68
N ALA A 193 5.72 -13.57 -17.51
CA ALA A 193 4.84 -12.69 -18.25
C ALA A 193 3.81 -13.42 -19.14
N PRO A 194 4.12 -14.52 -19.85
CA PRO A 194 3.12 -15.23 -20.66
C PRO A 194 1.99 -15.84 -19.82
N ALA A 195 2.34 -16.47 -18.69
CA ALA A 195 1.36 -17.09 -17.79
C ALA A 195 0.51 -16.02 -17.07
N LEU A 196 1.14 -14.92 -16.62
CA LEU A 196 0.44 -13.80 -16.02
C LEU A 196 -0.54 -13.15 -17.00
N ARG A 197 -0.17 -13.01 -18.27
CA ARG A 197 -1.07 -12.48 -19.30
C ARG A 197 -2.32 -13.34 -19.43
N GLN A 198 -2.17 -14.65 -19.59
CA GLN A 198 -3.31 -15.58 -19.67
C GLN A 198 -4.21 -15.52 -18.43
N LEU A 199 -3.60 -15.46 -17.24
CA LEU A 199 -4.32 -15.35 -15.98
C LEU A 199 -5.13 -14.05 -15.90
N PHE A 200 -4.52 -12.92 -16.24
CA PHE A 200 -5.21 -11.63 -16.20
C PHE A 200 -6.24 -11.49 -17.32
N ASP A 201 -6.00 -12.03 -18.52
CA ASP A 201 -7.02 -12.10 -19.57
C ASP A 201 -8.27 -12.83 -19.08
N TRP A 202 -8.09 -13.94 -18.34
CA TRP A 202 -9.21 -14.66 -17.72
C TRP A 202 -9.85 -13.86 -16.57
N LEU A 203 -9.05 -13.28 -15.66
CA LEU A 203 -9.57 -12.50 -14.52
C LEU A 203 -10.37 -11.28 -14.97
N LEU A 204 -10.05 -10.71 -16.12
CA LEU A 204 -10.64 -9.48 -16.67
C LEU A 204 -11.71 -9.75 -17.73
N SER A 205 -11.94 -11.00 -18.12
CA SER A 205 -13.00 -11.34 -19.10
C SER A 205 -14.39 -11.11 -18.48
N PRO A 206 -15.39 -10.69 -19.23
CA PRO A 206 -16.78 -10.53 -18.78
C PRO A 206 -17.37 -11.78 -18.14
#